data_8003ed602b728df0a3f65f1af6e6258a
#
_entry.id   8003ed602b728df0a3f65f1af6e6258a
#
_cell.length_a   1.000
_cell.length_b   1.000
_cell.length_c   1.000
_cell.angle_alpha   90.00
_cell.angle_beta   90.00
_cell.angle_gamma   90.00
#
_symmetry.space_group_name_H-M   'P 1'
#
loop_
_entity.id
_entity.type
_entity.pdbx_description
1 polymer ?
#
loop_
_entity_poly.entity_id
_entity_poly.type
_entity_poly.pdbx_seq_one_letter_code
_entity_poly.pdbx_strand_id
1 'polypeptide(L)'
;MGSEMCIRDSSGTVIIGEGEKDKAPMLANGEKVGNGQGPKVDVAVDPIDGTRQCAEGRPNAISVMAISAAGSMYDPSAFYYMKKIATGPEAADVIDVDASVEDNIRNVAQAKQKSVRDITVVVLDRPRHDDLQAAIREAGAKVRLIADGDVAGAVAAAKHGNSVDLMMGIGGTPEGVITAAAMRCLGGAIQGRLWPKTDEEIARAATGEYDTDKVLYTNDLCSSKDCFFCATGVTNGDMVGGVSF
;
A
#
# COMPACT_ATOMS: atom_id res chain seq x y z
N MET A 1 16.74 -3.68 22.33
CA MET A 1 17.11 -2.36 21.81
C MET A 1 16.25 -2.10 20.60
N GLY A 2 15.07 -1.55 20.69
CA GLY A 2 14.26 -1.41 19.49
C GLY A 2 13.01 -0.56 19.56
N SER A 3 12.47 -0.28 20.73
CA SER A 3 11.17 0.41 20.80
C SER A 3 11.22 1.92 21.10
N GLU A 4 12.39 2.46 21.41
CA GLU A 4 12.55 3.89 21.70
C GLU A 4 13.11 4.70 20.53
N MET A 5 13.43 4.04 19.40
CA MET A 5 14.03 4.68 18.22
C MET A 5 12.98 5.31 17.31
N CYS A 6 11.73 5.28 17.69
CA CYS A 6 10.66 5.89 16.95
C CYS A 6 10.62 7.40 17.20
N ILE A 7 9.89 8.10 16.48
CA ILE A 7 9.51 9.53 16.39
C ILE A 7 10.08 10.47 17.45
N ARG A 8 10.26 10.06 18.72
CA ARG A 8 10.77 10.97 19.79
C ARG A 8 12.23 11.33 19.63
N ASP A 9 13.09 10.39 19.21
CA ASP A 9 14.55 10.56 19.15
C ASP A 9 15.05 10.57 17.70
N SER A 10 14.31 11.20 16.80
CA SER A 10 14.61 11.31 15.39
C SER A 10 14.39 12.74 14.88
N SER A 11 14.93 13.04 13.71
CA SER A 11 14.64 14.23 12.90
C SER A 11 13.81 13.80 11.70
N GLY A 12 12.50 13.67 11.89
CA GLY A 12 11.57 13.20 10.89
C GLY A 12 11.04 14.30 9.98
N THR A 13 10.73 13.94 8.75
CA THR A 13 9.95 14.75 7.83
C THR A 13 8.78 13.94 7.33
N VAL A 14 7.57 14.46 7.46
CA VAL A 14 6.37 13.83 6.90
C VAL A 14 6.43 13.97 5.38
N ILE A 15 6.50 12.83 4.68
CA ILE A 15 6.48 12.77 3.21
C ILE A 15 5.06 12.48 2.71
N ILE A 16 4.33 11.69 3.48
CA ILE A 16 2.93 11.34 3.23
C ILE A 16 2.16 11.56 4.52
N GLY A 17 1.13 12.39 4.45
CA GLY A 17 0.25 12.72 5.58
C GLY A 17 -1.10 13.23 5.13
N GLU A 18 -1.99 13.49 6.08
CA GLU A 18 -3.39 13.88 5.83
C GLU A 18 -3.62 15.39 5.69
N GLY A 19 -2.62 16.22 6.03
CA GLY A 19 -2.82 17.65 6.28
C GLY A 19 -3.40 18.49 5.16
N GLU A 20 -3.18 18.15 3.89
CA GLU A 20 -3.63 18.95 2.76
C GLU A 20 -5.04 18.59 2.30
N LYS A 21 -5.37 17.32 2.29
CA LYS A 21 -6.65 16.81 1.77
C LYS A 21 -7.82 17.13 2.70
N ASP A 22 -7.61 16.97 3.99
CA ASP A 22 -8.69 17.06 5.00
C ASP A 22 -8.55 18.28 5.92
N LYS A 23 -7.64 19.22 5.60
CA LYS A 23 -7.32 20.39 6.44
C LYS A 23 -6.98 20.01 7.88
N ALA A 24 -6.32 18.86 8.05
CA ALA A 24 -5.90 18.38 9.36
C ALA A 24 -4.87 19.36 9.97
N PRO A 25 -4.96 19.59 11.28
CA PRO A 25 -4.10 20.57 11.96
C PRO A 25 -2.66 20.11 12.15
N MET A 26 -2.33 18.87 11.79
CA MET A 26 -1.02 18.26 11.96
C MET A 26 -0.77 17.14 10.95
N LEU A 27 0.48 16.71 10.83
CA LEU A 27 0.95 15.66 9.90
C LEU A 27 0.78 16.06 8.43
N ALA A 28 0.99 17.34 8.13
CA ALA A 28 1.03 17.82 6.75
C ALA A 28 2.35 17.41 6.07
N ASN A 29 2.32 17.26 4.75
CA ASN A 29 3.54 17.00 3.97
C ASN A 29 4.59 18.10 4.23
N GLY A 30 5.83 17.69 4.50
CA GLY A 30 6.93 18.59 4.86
C GLY A 30 7.02 18.94 6.36
N GLU A 31 6.02 18.59 7.17
CA GLU A 31 6.06 18.83 8.62
C GLU A 31 7.23 18.10 9.27
N LYS A 32 7.90 18.79 10.21
CA LYS A 32 8.99 18.21 10.99
C LYS A 32 8.45 17.59 12.26
N VAL A 33 8.80 16.34 12.48
CA VAL A 33 8.38 15.56 13.64
C VAL A 33 9.59 15.01 14.40
N GLY A 34 9.39 14.70 15.68
CA GLY A 34 10.45 14.25 16.57
C GLY A 34 11.14 15.41 17.31
N ASN A 35 12.22 15.12 18.03
CA ASN A 35 12.97 16.11 18.82
C ASN A 35 14.10 16.80 18.04
N GLY A 36 14.28 16.48 16.77
CA GLY A 36 15.34 16.99 15.91
C GLY A 36 16.73 16.40 16.17
N GLN A 37 16.83 15.39 17.02
CA GLN A 37 18.07 14.68 17.34
C GLN A 37 17.99 13.25 16.76
N GLY A 38 19.16 12.61 16.56
CA GLY A 38 19.23 11.26 16.02
C GLY A 38 19.14 11.18 14.49
N PRO A 39 18.74 10.02 13.93
CA PRO A 39 18.74 9.81 12.50
C PRO A 39 17.69 10.69 11.79
N LYS A 40 18.03 11.14 10.58
CA LYS A 40 17.07 11.79 9.69
C LYS A 40 16.21 10.71 9.03
N VAL A 41 14.90 10.88 9.07
CA VAL A 41 13.94 9.89 8.56
C VAL A 41 12.82 10.53 7.77
N ASP A 42 12.33 9.78 6.77
CA ASP A 42 11.04 10.01 6.13
C ASP A 42 9.94 9.34 6.95
N VAL A 43 8.81 10.01 7.09
CA VAL A 43 7.63 9.52 7.80
C VAL A 43 6.44 9.56 6.85
N ALA A 44 5.78 8.42 6.71
CA ALA A 44 4.53 8.30 5.97
C ALA A 44 3.44 7.82 6.93
N VAL A 45 2.32 8.52 6.98
CA VAL A 45 1.19 8.17 7.85
C VAL A 45 -0.11 8.21 7.07
N ASP A 46 -0.98 7.26 7.41
CA ASP A 46 -2.41 7.32 7.13
C ASP A 46 -3.13 7.07 8.47
N PRO A 47 -3.69 8.12 9.07
CA PRO A 47 -4.35 8.00 10.37
C PRO A 47 -5.53 7.05 10.36
N ILE A 48 -6.24 6.92 9.22
CA ILE A 48 -7.34 5.97 9.03
C ILE A 48 -7.34 5.46 7.59
N ASP A 49 -6.51 4.44 7.29
CA ASP A 49 -6.67 3.63 6.09
C ASP A 49 -7.98 2.85 6.20
N GLY A 50 -8.93 3.16 5.33
CA GLY A 50 -10.29 2.65 5.42
C GLY A 50 -11.26 3.57 6.15
N THR A 51 -11.26 4.87 5.83
CA THR A 51 -12.18 5.85 6.42
C THR A 51 -13.65 5.47 6.24
N ARG A 52 -14.03 4.88 5.10
CA ARG A 52 -15.39 4.40 4.87
C ARG A 52 -15.74 3.23 5.80
N GLN A 53 -14.84 2.25 5.99
CA GLN A 53 -15.05 1.17 6.95
C GLN A 53 -15.26 1.72 8.34
N CYS A 54 -14.42 2.67 8.77
CA CYS A 54 -14.55 3.29 10.08
C CYS A 54 -15.90 3.98 10.23
N ALA A 55 -16.31 4.80 9.26
CA ALA A 55 -17.59 5.54 9.29
C ALA A 55 -18.82 4.63 9.31
N GLU A 56 -18.76 3.47 8.64
CA GLU A 56 -19.85 2.51 8.53
C GLU A 56 -19.80 1.39 9.60
N GLY A 57 -18.81 1.45 10.52
CA GLY A 57 -18.61 0.41 11.54
C GLY A 57 -18.20 -0.95 10.96
N ARG A 58 -17.60 -0.97 9.77
CA ARG A 58 -17.14 -2.19 9.11
C ARG A 58 -15.73 -2.57 9.60
N PRO A 59 -15.34 -3.85 9.47
CA PRO A 59 -14.02 -4.33 9.89
C PRO A 59 -12.90 -3.81 8.95
N ASN A 60 -11.66 -3.93 9.46
CA ASN A 60 -10.40 -3.70 8.73
C ASN A 60 -10.02 -2.22 8.51
N ALA A 61 -10.59 -1.25 9.24
CA ALA A 61 -10.00 0.08 9.31
C ALA A 61 -8.78 0.06 10.23
N ILE A 62 -7.65 0.57 9.76
CA ILE A 62 -6.38 0.60 10.49
C ILE A 62 -5.77 2.01 10.45
N SER A 63 -5.00 2.35 11.47
CA SER A 63 -4.08 3.48 11.45
C SER A 63 -2.69 2.94 11.12
N VAL A 64 -2.00 3.53 10.17
CA VAL A 64 -0.69 3.05 9.72
C VAL A 64 0.35 4.15 9.73
N MET A 65 1.58 3.75 10.04
CA MET A 65 2.76 4.59 9.97
C MET A 65 3.94 3.80 9.43
N ALA A 66 4.68 4.41 8.51
CA ALA A 66 5.95 3.90 8.04
C ALA A 66 7.04 4.93 8.28
N ILE A 67 8.23 4.46 8.66
CA ILE A 67 9.42 5.27 8.87
C ILE A 67 10.58 4.62 8.13
N SER A 68 11.35 5.40 7.38
CA SER A 68 12.57 4.91 6.74
C SER A 68 13.65 6.00 6.68
N ALA A 69 14.86 5.67 6.24
CA ALA A 69 15.92 6.67 6.12
C ALA A 69 15.50 7.85 5.24
N ALA A 70 15.91 9.06 5.57
CA ALA A 70 15.53 10.27 4.85
C ALA A 70 15.88 10.19 3.36
N GLY A 71 14.94 10.58 2.49
CA GLY A 71 15.07 10.56 1.03
C GLY A 71 14.93 9.16 0.43
N SER A 72 14.42 8.18 1.19
CA SER A 72 14.24 6.81 0.71
C SER A 72 12.80 6.45 0.31
N MET A 73 11.83 7.27 0.65
CA MET A 73 10.45 7.11 0.20
C MET A 73 10.20 7.88 -1.09
N TYR A 74 9.44 7.26 -1.99
CA TYR A 74 8.99 7.89 -3.23
C TYR A 74 8.06 9.06 -2.93
N ASP A 75 8.24 10.18 -3.62
CA ASP A 75 7.35 11.34 -3.53
C ASP A 75 6.10 11.12 -4.41
N PRO A 76 4.91 10.92 -3.82
CA PRO A 76 3.68 10.66 -4.55
C PRO A 76 2.98 11.92 -5.08
N SER A 77 3.54 13.11 -4.89
CA SER A 77 2.86 14.39 -5.14
C SER A 77 2.49 14.62 -6.61
N ALA A 78 3.21 13.98 -7.54
CA ALA A 78 3.00 14.18 -8.97
C ALA A 78 1.72 13.51 -9.50
N PHE A 79 1.38 12.32 -8.99
CA PHE A 79 0.23 11.51 -9.46
C PHE A 79 -0.45 10.84 -8.28
N TYR A 80 -1.75 11.10 -8.13
CA TYR A 80 -2.51 10.60 -6.99
C TYR A 80 -2.80 9.09 -7.05
N TYR A 81 -2.96 8.54 -8.26
CA TYR A 81 -3.28 7.12 -8.45
C TYR A 81 -2.15 6.32 -9.09
N MET A 82 -2.10 5.05 -8.75
CA MET A 82 -1.28 4.05 -9.42
C MET A 82 -2.05 2.72 -9.58
N LYS A 83 -1.81 2.01 -10.70
CA LYS A 83 -2.12 0.59 -10.85
C LYS A 83 -1.10 -0.17 -10.03
N LYS A 84 -1.52 -1.10 -9.18
CA LYS A 84 -0.63 -1.82 -8.28
C LYS A 84 -1.02 -3.27 -8.09
N ILE A 85 -0.02 -4.08 -7.80
CA ILE A 85 -0.12 -5.49 -7.43
C ILE A 85 0.80 -5.74 -6.24
N ALA A 86 0.33 -6.47 -5.22
CA ALA A 86 1.14 -6.80 -4.05
C ALA A 86 0.84 -8.21 -3.53
N THR A 87 1.87 -8.88 -3.03
CA THR A 87 1.80 -10.25 -2.50
C THR A 87 2.83 -10.48 -1.39
N GLY A 88 2.71 -11.62 -0.72
CA GLY A 88 3.66 -12.06 0.31
C GLY A 88 4.97 -12.64 -0.24
N PRO A 89 5.89 -12.98 0.67
CA PRO A 89 7.25 -13.40 0.31
C PRO A 89 7.30 -14.62 -0.59
N GLU A 90 6.35 -15.55 -0.46
CA GLU A 90 6.35 -16.78 -1.26
C GLU A 90 6.15 -16.53 -2.76
N ALA A 91 5.53 -15.42 -3.13
CA ALA A 91 5.22 -15.08 -4.52
C ALA A 91 5.83 -13.72 -4.96
N ALA A 92 6.71 -13.14 -4.16
CA ALA A 92 7.30 -11.82 -4.40
C ALA A 92 8.00 -11.69 -5.75
N ASP A 93 8.63 -12.74 -6.23
CA ASP A 93 9.43 -12.74 -7.45
C ASP A 93 8.63 -13.11 -8.71
N VAL A 94 7.32 -13.43 -8.58
CA VAL A 94 6.52 -13.95 -9.70
C VAL A 94 5.35 -13.07 -10.10
N ILE A 95 5.11 -11.97 -9.38
CA ILE A 95 4.11 -10.98 -9.77
C ILE A 95 4.67 -10.03 -10.83
N ASP A 96 3.80 -9.59 -11.74
CA ASP A 96 4.12 -8.61 -12.76
C ASP A 96 2.89 -7.71 -13.01
N VAL A 97 3.02 -6.40 -12.74
CA VAL A 97 1.93 -5.44 -12.89
C VAL A 97 1.46 -5.29 -14.36
N ASP A 98 2.31 -5.64 -15.32
CA ASP A 98 2.02 -5.57 -16.75
C ASP A 98 1.50 -6.88 -17.34
N ALA A 99 1.70 -7.99 -16.65
CA ALA A 99 1.17 -9.29 -17.07
C ALA A 99 -0.36 -9.35 -16.94
N SER A 100 -0.95 -10.33 -17.61
CA SER A 100 -2.39 -10.60 -17.50
C SER A 100 -2.80 -10.97 -16.08
N VAL A 101 -4.07 -10.74 -15.75
CA VAL A 101 -4.65 -11.14 -14.46
C VAL A 101 -4.53 -12.65 -14.26
N GLU A 102 -4.79 -13.42 -15.32
CA GLU A 102 -4.72 -14.88 -15.31
C GLU A 102 -3.29 -15.38 -15.03
N ASP A 103 -2.27 -14.79 -15.69
CA ASP A 103 -0.87 -15.18 -15.50
C ASP A 103 -0.41 -14.88 -14.07
N ASN A 104 -0.71 -13.71 -13.53
CA ASN A 104 -0.39 -13.37 -12.15
C ASN A 104 -1.01 -14.35 -11.17
N ILE A 105 -2.28 -14.67 -11.32
CA ILE A 105 -3.01 -15.63 -10.45
C ILE A 105 -2.38 -17.02 -10.54
N ARG A 106 -2.05 -17.48 -11.76
CA ARG A 106 -1.40 -18.77 -11.99
C ARG A 106 -0.02 -18.84 -11.35
N ASN A 107 0.80 -17.80 -11.55
CA ASN A 107 2.15 -17.71 -10.99
C ASN A 107 2.11 -17.70 -9.45
N VAL A 108 1.22 -16.91 -8.85
CA VAL A 108 1.03 -16.85 -7.39
C VAL A 108 0.53 -18.19 -6.86
N ALA A 109 -0.41 -18.85 -7.54
CA ALA A 109 -0.89 -20.17 -7.15
C ALA A 109 0.24 -21.19 -7.15
N GLN A 110 1.07 -21.21 -8.19
CA GLN A 110 2.22 -22.09 -8.30
C GLN A 110 3.24 -21.82 -7.19
N ALA A 111 3.61 -20.57 -6.96
CA ALA A 111 4.58 -20.18 -5.94
C ALA A 111 4.12 -20.54 -4.52
N LYS A 112 2.82 -20.37 -4.24
CA LYS A 112 2.22 -20.72 -2.94
C LYS A 112 1.79 -22.19 -2.85
N GLN A 113 2.01 -23.00 -3.87
CA GLN A 113 1.59 -24.42 -3.95
C GLN A 113 0.09 -24.61 -3.68
N LYS A 114 -0.72 -23.68 -4.20
CA LYS A 114 -2.19 -23.69 -4.10
C LYS A 114 -2.84 -24.00 -5.45
N SER A 115 -4.07 -24.47 -5.42
CA SER A 115 -4.93 -24.45 -6.61
C SER A 115 -5.37 -23.02 -6.90
N VAL A 116 -5.51 -22.64 -8.17
CA VAL A 116 -6.03 -21.32 -8.58
C VAL A 116 -7.36 -20.99 -7.87
N ARG A 117 -8.25 -21.98 -7.71
CA ARG A 117 -9.53 -21.83 -7.02
C ARG A 117 -9.40 -21.44 -5.54
N ASP A 118 -8.22 -21.65 -4.94
CA ASP A 118 -7.94 -21.34 -3.54
C ASP A 118 -7.21 -20.00 -3.38
N ILE A 119 -6.81 -19.38 -4.49
CA ILE A 119 -6.27 -18.02 -4.49
C ILE A 119 -7.37 -17.01 -4.24
N THR A 120 -7.14 -16.12 -3.30
CA THR A 120 -8.02 -14.99 -2.98
C THR A 120 -7.32 -13.68 -3.33
N VAL A 121 -7.92 -12.94 -4.26
CA VAL A 121 -7.45 -11.63 -4.68
C VAL A 121 -8.32 -10.55 -4.02
N VAL A 122 -7.70 -9.65 -3.26
CA VAL A 122 -8.38 -8.48 -2.70
C VAL A 122 -8.35 -7.33 -3.70
N VAL A 123 -9.50 -6.69 -3.88
CA VAL A 123 -9.71 -5.59 -4.83
C VAL A 123 -10.60 -4.53 -4.18
N LEU A 124 -10.28 -3.25 -4.40
CA LEU A 124 -11.17 -2.15 -4.01
C LEU A 124 -12.48 -2.22 -4.80
N ASP A 125 -13.61 -2.17 -4.10
CA ASP A 125 -14.95 -2.11 -4.70
C ASP A 125 -15.19 -0.73 -5.32
N ARG A 126 -14.82 -0.61 -6.57
CA ARG A 126 -14.95 0.62 -7.39
C ARG A 126 -15.33 0.23 -8.82
N PRO A 127 -16.19 1.01 -9.51
CA PRO A 127 -16.58 0.74 -10.90
C PRO A 127 -15.39 0.56 -11.86
N ARG A 128 -14.28 1.25 -11.61
CA ARG A 128 -13.05 1.11 -12.42
C ARG A 128 -12.41 -0.29 -12.34
N HIS A 129 -12.88 -1.14 -11.44
CA HIS A 129 -12.37 -2.50 -11.22
C HIS A 129 -13.35 -3.59 -11.67
N ASP A 130 -14.46 -3.25 -12.33
CA ASP A 130 -15.46 -4.25 -12.75
C ASP A 130 -14.84 -5.27 -13.71
N ASP A 131 -14.05 -4.82 -14.70
CA ASP A 131 -13.33 -5.68 -15.63
C ASP A 131 -12.26 -6.52 -14.92
N LEU A 132 -11.54 -5.95 -13.96
CA LEU A 132 -10.56 -6.67 -13.15
C LEU A 132 -11.24 -7.79 -12.32
N GLN A 133 -12.38 -7.50 -11.71
CA GLN A 133 -13.14 -8.48 -10.96
C GLN A 133 -13.64 -9.62 -11.85
N ALA A 134 -14.11 -9.29 -13.07
CA ALA A 134 -14.53 -10.28 -14.06
C ALA A 134 -13.35 -11.19 -14.45
N ALA A 135 -12.20 -10.61 -14.80
CA ALA A 135 -11.00 -11.35 -15.18
C ALA A 135 -10.47 -12.28 -14.06
N ILE A 136 -10.53 -11.84 -12.79
CA ILE A 136 -10.16 -12.70 -11.66
C ILE A 136 -11.08 -13.91 -11.55
N ARG A 137 -12.41 -13.71 -11.71
CA ARG A 137 -13.40 -14.81 -11.67
C ARG A 137 -13.24 -15.76 -12.86
N GLU A 138 -12.98 -15.23 -14.05
CA GLU A 138 -12.70 -16.03 -15.26
C GLU A 138 -11.44 -16.88 -15.10
N ALA A 139 -10.41 -16.36 -14.46
CA ALA A 139 -9.22 -17.12 -14.11
C ALA A 139 -9.49 -18.22 -13.07
N GLY A 140 -10.68 -18.24 -12.44
CA GLY A 140 -11.09 -19.24 -11.47
C GLY A 140 -10.69 -18.95 -10.02
N ALA A 141 -10.19 -17.75 -9.72
CA ALA A 141 -9.83 -17.33 -8.38
C ALA A 141 -10.98 -16.63 -7.65
N LYS A 142 -10.83 -16.46 -6.33
CA LYS A 142 -11.79 -15.77 -5.48
C LYS A 142 -11.51 -14.27 -5.47
N VAL A 143 -12.55 -13.46 -5.57
CA VAL A 143 -12.50 -12.01 -5.38
C VAL A 143 -12.97 -11.67 -3.98
N ARG A 144 -12.15 -10.92 -3.22
CA ARG A 144 -12.55 -10.28 -1.96
C ARG A 144 -12.63 -8.78 -2.17
N LEU A 145 -13.85 -8.26 -2.17
CA LEU A 145 -14.09 -6.82 -2.31
C LEU A 145 -13.92 -6.11 -0.96
N ILE A 146 -13.21 -5.01 -0.98
CA ILE A 146 -13.08 -4.10 0.16
C ILE A 146 -13.57 -2.71 -0.23
N ALA A 147 -14.34 -2.10 0.65
CA ALA A 147 -14.91 -0.78 0.38
C ALA A 147 -13.84 0.32 0.34
N ASP A 148 -12.75 0.15 1.08
CA ASP A 148 -11.62 1.08 1.21
C ASP A 148 -10.45 0.37 1.89
N GLY A 149 -9.29 1.05 2.12
CA GLY A 149 -8.20 0.49 2.91
C GLY A 149 -7.33 -0.52 2.14
N ASP A 150 -6.68 -0.07 1.08
CA ASP A 150 -5.88 -0.98 0.25
C ASP A 150 -4.49 -1.29 0.86
N VAL A 151 -4.00 -0.49 1.81
CA VAL A 151 -2.84 -0.85 2.63
C VAL A 151 -3.15 -2.10 3.46
N ALA A 152 -4.30 -2.11 4.16
CA ALA A 152 -4.74 -3.28 4.92
C ALA A 152 -4.86 -4.53 4.04
N GLY A 153 -5.42 -4.37 2.82
CA GLY A 153 -5.57 -5.45 1.85
C GLY A 153 -4.23 -6.02 1.38
N ALA A 154 -3.24 -5.17 1.11
CA ALA A 154 -1.92 -5.58 0.69
C ALA A 154 -1.13 -6.26 1.82
N VAL A 155 -1.18 -5.71 3.04
CA VAL A 155 -0.53 -6.32 4.20
C VAL A 155 -1.17 -7.68 4.53
N ALA A 156 -2.49 -7.81 4.36
CA ALA A 156 -3.17 -9.10 4.51
C ALA A 156 -2.64 -10.16 3.51
N ALA A 157 -2.34 -9.76 2.26
CA ALA A 157 -1.77 -10.65 1.25
C ALA A 157 -0.32 -11.08 1.59
N ALA A 158 0.41 -10.26 2.34
CA ALA A 158 1.79 -10.54 2.75
C ALA A 158 1.91 -11.31 4.07
N LYS A 159 0.87 -11.30 4.91
CA LYS A 159 0.90 -11.96 6.20
C LYS A 159 0.68 -13.47 6.05
N HIS A 160 1.63 -14.26 6.52
CA HIS A 160 1.52 -15.72 6.51
C HIS A 160 0.28 -16.20 7.29
N GLY A 161 -0.42 -17.19 6.73
CA GLY A 161 -1.62 -17.76 7.35
C GLY A 161 -2.89 -16.93 7.17
N ASN A 162 -2.84 -15.82 6.42
CA ASN A 162 -4.05 -15.06 6.06
C ASN A 162 -4.79 -15.72 4.88
N SER A 163 -6.07 -15.37 4.75
CA SER A 163 -6.93 -15.87 3.66
C SER A 163 -6.77 -15.12 2.33
N VAL A 164 -5.96 -14.05 2.30
CA VAL A 164 -5.67 -13.25 1.09
C VAL A 164 -4.30 -13.64 0.55
N ASP A 165 -4.19 -13.78 -0.76
CA ASP A 165 -2.96 -14.18 -1.44
C ASP A 165 -2.35 -13.07 -2.29
N LEU A 166 -3.19 -12.19 -2.81
CA LEU A 166 -2.81 -11.18 -3.78
C LEU A 166 -3.70 -9.94 -3.61
N MET A 167 -3.13 -8.75 -3.78
CA MET A 167 -3.87 -7.50 -3.92
C MET A 167 -3.65 -6.97 -5.33
N MET A 168 -4.71 -6.56 -6.02
CA MET A 168 -4.64 -5.95 -7.35
C MET A 168 -5.61 -4.77 -7.46
N GLY A 169 -5.23 -3.78 -8.24
CA GLY A 169 -6.15 -2.69 -8.61
C GLY A 169 -5.47 -1.34 -8.76
N ILE A 170 -6.29 -0.30 -8.88
CA ILE A 170 -5.89 1.10 -8.95
C ILE A 170 -6.30 1.76 -7.64
N GLY A 171 -5.33 2.27 -6.91
CA GLY A 171 -5.50 2.98 -5.63
C GLY A 171 -4.54 4.15 -5.52
N GLY A 172 -4.48 4.79 -4.37
CA GLY A 172 -3.61 5.94 -4.15
C GLY A 172 -2.12 5.57 -4.21
N THR A 173 -1.33 6.47 -4.79
CA THR A 173 0.13 6.37 -4.79
C THR A 173 0.70 6.49 -3.38
N PRO A 174 0.19 7.41 -2.52
CA PRO A 174 0.62 7.48 -1.11
C PRO A 174 0.50 6.13 -0.39
N GLU A 175 -0.66 5.48 -0.50
CA GLU A 175 -0.90 4.17 0.09
C GLU A 175 0.01 3.08 -0.52
N GLY A 176 0.40 3.24 -1.79
CA GLY A 176 1.39 2.38 -2.46
C GLY A 176 2.79 2.49 -1.83
N VAL A 177 3.22 3.69 -1.46
CA VAL A 177 4.50 3.93 -0.78
C VAL A 177 4.48 3.35 0.64
N ILE A 178 3.42 3.58 1.39
CA ILE A 178 3.22 2.98 2.72
C ILE A 178 3.24 1.44 2.62
N THR A 179 2.53 0.90 1.62
CA THR A 179 2.54 -0.54 1.33
C THR A 179 3.94 -1.05 1.01
N ALA A 180 4.74 -0.31 0.24
CA ALA A 180 6.12 -0.73 -0.07
C ALA A 180 6.98 -0.84 1.20
N ALA A 181 6.84 0.09 2.14
CA ALA A 181 7.49 0.00 3.43
C ALA A 181 7.04 -1.24 4.23
N ALA A 182 5.74 -1.54 4.22
CA ALA A 182 5.21 -2.76 4.84
C ALA A 182 5.77 -4.03 4.16
N MET A 183 5.81 -4.08 2.83
CA MET A 183 6.36 -5.22 2.08
C MET A 183 7.83 -5.46 2.40
N ARG A 184 8.63 -4.39 2.55
CA ARG A 184 10.03 -4.52 2.99
C ARG A 184 10.16 -5.18 4.36
N CYS A 185 9.30 -4.82 5.31
CA CYS A 185 9.29 -5.40 6.65
C CYS A 185 8.83 -6.87 6.66
N LEU A 186 7.95 -7.24 5.72
CA LEU A 186 7.33 -8.57 5.66
C LEU A 186 8.01 -9.51 4.65
N GLY A 187 8.97 -9.01 3.86
CA GLY A 187 9.62 -9.78 2.80
C GLY A 187 8.76 -9.98 1.54
N GLY A 188 7.61 -9.32 1.46
CA GLY A 188 6.73 -9.34 0.29
C GLY A 188 7.17 -8.37 -0.81
N ALA A 189 6.36 -8.25 -1.84
CA ALA A 189 6.59 -7.33 -2.94
C ALA A 189 5.35 -6.52 -3.31
N ILE A 190 5.60 -5.31 -3.78
CA ILE A 190 4.65 -4.48 -4.51
C ILE A 190 5.27 -4.01 -5.81
N GLN A 191 4.49 -3.98 -6.86
CA GLN A 191 4.80 -3.30 -8.10
C GLN A 191 3.68 -2.32 -8.42
N GLY A 192 4.02 -1.17 -8.97
CA GLY A 192 3.07 -0.15 -9.35
C GLY A 192 3.45 0.55 -10.63
N ARG A 193 2.45 1.15 -11.28
CA ARG A 193 2.61 2.01 -12.43
C ARG A 193 1.73 3.24 -12.21
N LEU A 194 2.27 4.43 -12.39
CA LEU A 194 1.51 5.68 -12.26
C LEU A 194 0.31 5.67 -13.19
N TRP A 195 -0.83 6.14 -12.69
CA TRP A 195 -2.09 6.14 -13.43
C TRP A 195 -2.69 7.55 -13.46
N PRO A 196 -2.29 8.40 -14.44
CA PRO A 196 -2.82 9.75 -14.60
C PRO A 196 -4.33 9.71 -14.81
N LYS A 197 -5.09 10.48 -14.04
CA LYS A 197 -6.55 10.47 -14.07
C LYS A 197 -7.15 11.83 -14.41
N THR A 198 -6.60 12.90 -13.84
CA THR A 198 -7.09 14.26 -14.09
C THR A 198 -6.46 14.83 -15.35
N ASP A 199 -7.13 15.82 -15.98
CA ASP A 199 -6.57 16.50 -17.15
C ASP A 199 -5.19 17.12 -16.85
N GLU A 200 -4.98 17.60 -15.62
CA GLU A 200 -3.70 18.15 -15.17
C GLU A 200 -2.62 17.06 -15.06
N GLU A 201 -2.96 15.89 -14.51
CA GLU A 201 -2.04 14.75 -14.44
C GLU A 201 -1.71 14.19 -15.83
N ILE A 202 -2.72 14.11 -16.72
CA ILE A 202 -2.53 13.68 -18.12
C ILE A 202 -1.61 14.68 -18.86
N ALA A 203 -1.83 15.99 -18.69
CA ALA A 203 -0.98 17.00 -19.27
C ALA A 203 0.47 16.91 -18.71
N ARG A 204 0.62 16.68 -17.41
CA ARG A 204 1.92 16.48 -16.75
C ARG A 204 2.63 15.23 -17.27
N ALA A 205 1.93 14.11 -17.43
CA ALA A 205 2.49 12.91 -18.05
C ALA A 205 3.00 13.17 -19.46
N ALA A 206 2.28 13.97 -20.24
CA ALA A 206 2.65 14.32 -21.62
C ALA A 206 3.92 15.20 -21.72
N THR A 207 4.38 15.85 -20.64
CA THR A 207 5.64 16.63 -20.66
C THR A 207 6.89 15.77 -20.83
N GLY A 208 6.80 14.47 -20.50
CA GLY A 208 7.95 13.55 -20.49
C GLY A 208 8.87 13.73 -19.27
N GLU A 209 8.54 14.60 -18.32
CA GLU A 209 9.28 14.78 -17.08
C GLU A 209 9.16 13.54 -16.18
N TYR A 210 8.02 12.87 -16.24
CA TYR A 210 7.71 11.67 -15.46
C TYR A 210 7.51 10.48 -16.41
N ASP A 211 8.24 9.41 -16.17
CA ASP A 211 8.06 8.15 -16.88
C ASP A 211 6.87 7.37 -16.27
N THR A 212 5.68 7.60 -16.81
CA THR A 212 4.46 6.91 -16.36
C THR A 212 4.40 5.45 -16.83
N ASP A 213 5.28 5.07 -17.79
CA ASP A 213 5.41 3.70 -18.27
C ASP A 213 6.40 2.87 -17.45
N LYS A 214 7.15 3.51 -16.57
CA LYS A 214 8.06 2.82 -15.66
C LYS A 214 7.29 2.01 -14.64
N VAL A 215 7.66 0.73 -14.47
CA VAL A 215 7.24 -0.06 -13.32
C VAL A 215 8.04 0.38 -12.10
N LEU A 216 7.33 0.78 -11.06
CA LEU A 216 7.88 1.10 -9.75
C LEU A 216 7.82 -0.15 -8.88
N TYR A 217 8.98 -0.68 -8.53
CA TYR A 217 9.13 -1.83 -7.64
C TYR A 217 9.16 -1.40 -6.18
N THR A 218 9.07 -2.35 -5.27
CA THR A 218 9.19 -2.11 -3.83
C THR A 218 10.38 -1.21 -3.48
N ASN A 219 11.53 -1.43 -4.14
CA ASN A 219 12.73 -0.64 -3.91
C ASN A 219 12.70 0.77 -4.51
N ASP A 220 11.91 1.01 -5.55
CA ASP A 220 11.69 2.36 -6.09
C ASP A 220 10.76 3.17 -5.17
N LEU A 221 9.77 2.51 -4.57
CA LEU A 221 8.80 3.14 -3.68
C LEU A 221 9.34 3.37 -2.26
N CYS A 222 10.17 2.45 -1.75
CA CYS A 222 10.87 2.57 -0.47
C CYS A 222 12.25 1.91 -0.59
N SER A 223 13.31 2.69 -0.75
CA SER A 223 14.65 2.17 -1.10
C SER A 223 15.48 1.74 0.10
N SER A 224 15.22 2.26 1.31
CA SER A 224 16.00 1.94 2.50
C SER A 224 15.75 0.51 2.98
N LYS A 225 16.81 -0.15 3.45
CA LYS A 225 16.72 -1.40 4.20
C LYS A 225 16.32 -1.17 5.66
N ASP A 226 16.64 0.01 6.18
CA ASP A 226 16.23 0.43 7.52
C ASP A 226 14.85 1.07 7.43
N CYS A 227 13.83 0.23 7.62
CA CYS A 227 12.44 0.58 7.47
C CYS A 227 11.61 0.00 8.61
N PHE A 228 10.65 0.77 9.11
CA PHE A 228 9.70 0.35 10.12
C PHE A 228 8.28 0.56 9.59
N PHE A 229 7.42 -0.39 9.87
CA PHE A 229 5.99 -0.28 9.60
C PHE A 229 5.23 -0.63 10.88
N CYS A 230 4.24 0.18 11.20
CA CYS A 230 3.34 -0.02 12.33
C CYS A 230 1.89 0.09 11.84
N ALA A 231 1.05 -0.84 12.27
CA ALA A 231 -0.39 -0.80 12.03
C ALA A 231 -1.13 -1.03 13.35
N THR A 232 -2.13 -0.19 13.60
CA THR A 232 -3.02 -0.28 14.78
C THR A 232 -4.46 -0.43 14.29
N GLY A 233 -5.21 -1.38 14.85
CA GLY A 233 -6.61 -1.55 14.50
C GLY A 233 -7.46 -0.39 15.00
N VAL A 234 -8.23 0.22 14.11
CA VAL A 234 -9.30 1.18 14.46
C VAL A 234 -10.59 0.41 14.67
N THR A 235 -10.97 -0.41 13.71
CA THR A 235 -12.06 -1.39 13.85
C THR A 235 -11.50 -2.81 13.90
N ASN A 236 -12.26 -3.77 14.42
CA ASN A 236 -11.81 -5.17 14.39
C ASN A 236 -11.52 -5.63 12.97
N GLY A 237 -10.44 -6.36 12.79
CA GLY A 237 -10.01 -6.82 11.47
C GLY A 237 -9.28 -8.15 11.47
N ASP A 238 -8.99 -8.64 10.28
CA ASP A 238 -8.31 -9.93 10.07
C ASP A 238 -6.82 -9.88 10.51
N MET A 239 -6.25 -8.69 10.55
CA MET A 239 -4.84 -8.49 10.88
C MET A 239 -4.61 -8.13 12.34
N VAL A 240 -5.39 -7.20 12.84
CA VAL A 240 -5.27 -6.61 14.18
C VAL A 240 -6.65 -6.39 14.79
N GLY A 241 -6.76 -6.54 16.10
CA GLY A 241 -7.97 -6.19 16.83
C GLY A 241 -8.18 -4.68 16.82
N GLY A 242 -9.45 -4.25 16.79
CA GLY A 242 -9.81 -2.84 16.89
C GLY A 242 -9.70 -2.31 18.31
N VAL A 243 -10.05 -1.03 18.49
CA VAL A 243 -10.14 -0.40 19.81
C VAL A 243 -11.26 -1.07 20.61
N SER A 244 -10.94 -1.46 21.84
CA SER A 244 -11.91 -1.97 22.83
C SER A 244 -11.90 -1.06 24.05
N PHE A 245 -13.08 -0.80 24.59
CA PHE A 245 -13.28 0.03 25.80
C PHE A 245 -13.65 -0.85 26.98
#